data_06e43e5da73a028aedfaddef7f7ab846
#
_entry.id   06e43e5da73a028aedfaddef7f7ab846
#
_cell.length_a   1.000
_cell.length_b   1.000
_cell.length_c   1.000
_cell.angle_alpha   90.00
_cell.angle_beta   90.00
_cell.angle_gamma   90.00
#
_symmetry.space_group_name_H-M   'P 1'
#
loop_
_entity.id
_entity.type
_entity.pdbx_description
1 polymer ?
#
loop_
_entity_poly.entity_id
_entity_poly.type
_entity_poly.pdbx_seq_one_letter_code
_entity_poly.pdbx_strand_id
1 'polypeptide(L)'
;MGVVYDPSRDECFSAVRGEGAFLNEKPLDLIESAGVDKITVAEIDFKRLSPELAQKIVANPPYKSQRSFGSVALDWCWFAAARGDVYLHGKQNLWDFAAGTLILEEAGGVSSTLDGEPVFNGSLEPRSAVIAINQNLYDQWYGFLTSD
;
A
#
# COMPACT_ATOMS: atom_id res chain seq x y z
N MET A 1 15.23 3.22 10.04
CA MET A 1 14.12 2.79 10.90
C MET A 1 12.89 3.63 10.61
N GLY A 2 11.71 3.01 10.55
CA GLY A 2 10.41 3.66 10.42
C GLY A 2 9.50 3.22 11.56
N VAL A 3 8.68 4.15 12.09
CA VAL A 3 7.70 3.86 13.14
C VAL A 3 6.42 4.63 12.85
N VAL A 4 5.27 3.96 12.97
CA VAL A 4 3.93 4.54 12.90
C VAL A 4 3.13 4.01 14.09
N TYR A 5 2.53 4.91 14.86
CA TYR A 5 1.72 4.54 16.04
C TYR A 5 0.27 4.98 15.87
N ASP A 6 -0.65 4.05 16.04
CA ASP A 6 -2.09 4.29 16.12
C ASP A 6 -2.53 4.28 17.60
N PRO A 7 -2.78 5.44 18.21
CA PRO A 7 -3.17 5.51 19.62
C PRO A 7 -4.60 4.99 19.86
N SER A 8 -5.44 4.94 18.82
CA SER A 8 -6.82 4.48 18.96
C SER A 8 -6.92 2.97 19.14
N ARG A 9 -5.94 2.24 18.61
CA ARG A 9 -5.87 0.77 18.66
C ARG A 9 -4.72 0.26 19.50
N ASP A 10 -3.88 1.15 20.01
CA ASP A 10 -2.63 0.82 20.67
C ASP A 10 -1.74 -0.09 19.79
N GLU A 11 -1.61 0.29 18.53
CA GLU A 11 -0.82 -0.43 17.52
C GLU A 11 0.42 0.36 17.15
N CYS A 12 1.59 -0.21 17.43
CA CYS A 12 2.88 0.33 17.04
C CYS A 12 3.47 -0.51 15.90
N PHE A 13 3.52 0.07 14.70
CA PHE A 13 4.18 -0.52 13.54
C PHE A 13 5.61 0.01 13.46
N SER A 14 6.58 -0.89 13.29
CA SER A 14 7.99 -0.51 13.20
C SER A 14 8.75 -1.42 12.23
N ALA A 15 9.80 -0.87 11.63
CA ALA A 15 10.75 -1.62 10.82
C ALA A 15 12.15 -1.02 10.87
N VAL A 16 13.16 -1.87 10.76
CA VAL A 16 14.54 -1.51 10.53
C VAL A 16 15.00 -2.23 9.26
N ARG A 17 15.67 -1.52 8.36
CA ARG A 17 16.12 -2.09 7.09
C ARG A 17 16.99 -3.32 7.30
N GLY A 18 16.56 -4.46 6.74
CA GLY A 18 17.21 -5.76 6.87
C GLY A 18 16.90 -6.51 8.17
N GLU A 19 16.03 -5.99 9.03
CA GLU A 19 15.68 -6.63 10.31
C GLU A 19 14.19 -7.02 10.41
N GLY A 20 13.42 -6.77 9.34
CA GLY A 20 11.99 -7.06 9.28
C GLY A 20 11.08 -5.96 9.80
N ALA A 21 9.79 -6.21 9.71
CA ALA A 21 8.72 -5.34 10.20
C ALA A 21 7.97 -5.98 11.36
N PHE A 22 7.38 -5.15 12.22
CA PHE A 22 6.73 -5.59 13.46
C PHE A 22 5.46 -4.78 13.74
N LEU A 23 4.46 -5.46 14.33
CA LEU A 23 3.31 -4.84 14.98
C LEU A 23 3.32 -5.23 16.47
N ASN A 24 3.44 -4.25 17.37
CA ASN A 24 3.55 -4.49 18.82
C ASN A 24 4.56 -5.60 19.13
N GLU A 25 5.78 -5.47 18.57
CA GLU A 25 6.89 -6.43 18.72
C GLU A 25 6.67 -7.81 18.07
N LYS A 26 5.49 -8.06 17.48
CA LYS A 26 5.23 -9.30 16.72
C LYS A 26 5.66 -9.12 15.26
N PRO A 27 6.43 -10.06 14.71
CA PRO A 27 6.84 -9.98 13.31
C PRO A 27 5.63 -9.89 12.38
N LEU A 28 5.76 -9.03 11.37
CA LEU A 28 4.87 -8.97 10.21
C LEU A 28 5.57 -9.70 9.06
N ASP A 29 4.89 -10.66 8.48
CA ASP A 29 5.41 -11.44 7.35
C ASP A 29 4.28 -11.71 6.36
N LEU A 30 4.41 -11.16 5.16
CA LEU A 30 3.47 -11.34 4.06
C LEU A 30 3.73 -12.60 3.22
N ILE A 31 4.72 -13.44 3.58
CA ILE A 31 4.99 -14.71 2.90
C ILE A 31 3.74 -15.59 2.90
N GLU A 32 2.96 -15.62 3.98
CA GLU A 32 1.71 -16.37 4.03
C GLU A 32 0.65 -15.88 3.02
N SER A 33 0.77 -14.63 2.57
CA SER A 33 -0.12 -14.06 1.54
C SER A 33 0.26 -14.47 0.11
N ALA A 34 1.38 -15.17 -0.11
CA ALA A 34 1.85 -15.55 -1.44
C ALA A 34 0.86 -16.43 -2.21
N GLY A 35 -0.01 -17.16 -1.52
CA GLY A 35 -1.08 -17.97 -2.12
C GLY A 35 -2.35 -17.18 -2.49
N VAL A 36 -2.45 -15.90 -2.14
CA VAL A 36 -3.60 -15.06 -2.50
C VAL A 36 -3.46 -14.68 -3.97
N ASP A 37 -4.42 -15.11 -4.80
CA ASP A 37 -4.39 -14.96 -6.26
C ASP A 37 -5.47 -14.04 -6.81
N LYS A 38 -6.35 -13.49 -5.96
CA LYS A 38 -7.48 -12.63 -6.34
C LYS A 38 -7.58 -11.42 -5.44
N ILE A 39 -7.78 -10.26 -6.05
CA ILE A 39 -8.05 -9.03 -5.32
C ILE A 39 -9.45 -9.08 -4.73
N THR A 40 -9.54 -9.15 -3.41
CA THR A 40 -10.81 -9.13 -2.67
C THR A 40 -11.09 -7.74 -2.12
N VAL A 41 -10.13 -7.13 -1.44
CA VAL A 41 -10.26 -5.81 -0.83
C VAL A 41 -9.25 -4.85 -1.42
N ALA A 42 -9.76 -3.82 -2.11
CA ALA A 42 -8.97 -2.70 -2.58
C ALA A 42 -9.24 -1.46 -1.71
N GLU A 43 -8.19 -0.76 -1.34
CA GLU A 43 -8.31 0.57 -0.76
C GLU A 43 -7.91 1.63 -1.79
N ILE A 44 -8.79 2.62 -2.02
CA ILE A 44 -8.58 3.60 -3.10
C ILE A 44 -9.00 4.99 -2.62
N ASP A 45 -8.08 5.96 -2.69
CA ASP A 45 -8.44 7.37 -2.56
C ASP A 45 -8.76 7.96 -3.95
N PHE A 46 -10.02 7.91 -4.32
CA PHE A 46 -10.52 8.44 -5.60
C PHE A 46 -10.33 9.94 -5.76
N LYS A 47 -10.26 10.72 -4.68
CA LYS A 47 -10.13 12.20 -4.74
C LYS A 47 -8.79 12.65 -5.35
N ARG A 48 -7.80 11.79 -5.33
CA ARG A 48 -6.44 12.10 -5.78
C ARG A 48 -6.09 11.47 -7.12
N LEU A 49 -7.04 10.79 -7.78
CA LEU A 49 -6.88 10.18 -9.09
C LEU A 49 -7.25 11.16 -10.21
N SER A 50 -6.75 10.91 -11.42
CA SER A 50 -7.29 11.56 -12.59
C SER A 50 -8.73 11.09 -12.85
N PRO A 51 -9.59 11.92 -13.46
CA PRO A 51 -10.95 11.51 -13.80
C PRO A 51 -11.00 10.24 -14.65
N GLU A 52 -10.09 10.08 -15.60
CA GLU A 52 -9.99 8.95 -16.51
C GLU A 52 -9.70 7.65 -15.76
N LEU A 53 -8.70 7.68 -14.85
CA LEU A 53 -8.35 6.51 -14.04
C LEU A 53 -9.47 6.16 -13.07
N ALA A 54 -10.07 7.15 -12.41
CA ALA A 54 -11.20 6.93 -11.51
C ALA A 54 -12.38 6.29 -12.24
N GLN A 55 -12.73 6.78 -13.45
CA GLN A 55 -13.79 6.24 -14.27
C GLN A 55 -13.50 4.79 -14.71
N LYS A 56 -12.26 4.51 -15.14
CA LYS A 56 -11.82 3.15 -15.51
C LYS A 56 -12.04 2.16 -14.37
N ILE A 57 -11.60 2.51 -13.16
CA ILE A 57 -11.72 1.66 -11.97
C ILE A 57 -13.19 1.43 -11.61
N VAL A 58 -14.02 2.47 -11.64
CA VAL A 58 -15.45 2.36 -11.31
C VAL A 58 -16.21 1.54 -12.35
N ALA A 59 -15.87 1.67 -13.64
CA ALA A 59 -16.55 0.96 -14.72
C ALA A 59 -16.23 -0.55 -14.72
N ASN A 60 -15.00 -0.94 -14.34
CA ASN A 60 -14.53 -2.32 -14.39
C ASN A 60 -13.71 -2.70 -13.16
N PRO A 61 -14.31 -2.73 -11.96
CA PRO A 61 -13.56 -2.98 -10.73
C PRO A 61 -12.96 -4.40 -10.71
N PRO A 62 -11.61 -4.54 -10.57
CA PRO A 62 -10.98 -5.85 -10.54
C PRO A 62 -10.99 -6.49 -9.14
N TYR A 63 -11.76 -5.94 -8.22
CA TYR A 63 -11.87 -6.34 -6.82
C TYR A 63 -13.33 -6.62 -6.43
N LYS A 64 -13.53 -7.29 -5.29
CA LYS A 64 -14.87 -7.56 -4.76
C LYS A 64 -15.41 -6.42 -3.88
N SER A 65 -14.51 -5.74 -3.17
CA SER A 65 -14.90 -4.73 -2.17
C SER A 65 -13.88 -3.59 -2.15
N GLN A 66 -14.39 -2.36 -2.06
CA GLN A 66 -13.54 -1.16 -1.96
C GLN A 66 -13.71 -0.51 -0.59
N ARG A 67 -12.61 0.02 -0.08
CA ARG A 67 -12.53 0.78 1.18
C ARG A 67 -11.78 2.09 0.97
N SER A 68 -11.95 3.00 1.92
CA SER A 68 -11.14 4.21 2.09
C SER A 68 -11.13 4.54 3.58
N PHE A 69 -9.97 4.46 4.22
CA PHE A 69 -9.85 4.66 5.66
C PHE A 69 -9.44 6.09 6.02
N GLY A 70 -8.67 6.75 5.16
CA GLY A 70 -8.38 8.17 5.27
C GLY A 70 -7.18 8.53 6.17
N SER A 71 -6.32 7.58 6.47
CA SER A 71 -5.03 7.81 7.16
C SER A 71 -3.90 7.14 6.39
N VAL A 72 -3.26 7.89 5.49
CA VAL A 72 -2.24 7.36 4.59
C VAL A 72 -1.12 6.63 5.33
N ALA A 73 -0.61 7.18 6.43
CA ALA A 73 0.45 6.52 7.20
C ALA A 73 0.00 5.17 7.77
N LEU A 74 -1.25 5.07 8.22
CA LEU A 74 -1.82 3.81 8.71
C LEU A 74 -2.17 2.86 7.57
N ASP A 75 -2.62 3.37 6.42
CA ASP A 75 -2.95 2.55 5.26
C ASP A 75 -1.74 1.67 4.87
N TRP A 76 -0.54 2.25 4.74
CA TRP A 76 0.70 1.51 4.49
C TRP A 76 0.94 0.39 5.51
N CYS A 77 0.75 0.69 6.78
CA CYS A 77 0.96 -0.26 7.88
C CYS A 77 -0.08 -1.40 7.86
N TRP A 78 -1.32 -1.07 7.53
CA TRP A 78 -2.38 -2.08 7.46
C TRP A 78 -2.20 -3.04 6.30
N PHE A 79 -1.63 -2.59 5.18
CA PHE A 79 -1.24 -3.49 4.09
C PHE A 79 -0.05 -4.36 4.49
N ALA A 80 0.93 -3.83 5.22
CA ALA A 80 2.00 -4.64 5.81
C ALA A 80 1.48 -5.72 6.78
N ALA A 81 0.30 -5.50 7.38
CA ALA A 81 -0.39 -6.46 8.24
C ALA A 81 -1.48 -7.29 7.51
N ALA A 82 -1.48 -7.31 6.18
CA ALA A 82 -2.44 -8.06 5.33
C ALA A 82 -3.93 -7.72 5.60
N ARG A 83 -4.24 -6.47 5.96
CA ARG A 83 -5.63 -6.03 6.20
C ARG A 83 -6.37 -5.57 4.94
N GLY A 84 -5.76 -5.67 3.80
CA GLY A 84 -6.28 -5.46 2.46
C GLY A 84 -5.34 -6.08 1.46
N ASP A 85 -5.74 -6.16 0.19
CA ASP A 85 -4.96 -6.85 -0.84
C ASP A 85 -4.17 -5.87 -1.70
N VAL A 86 -4.81 -4.77 -2.12
CA VAL A 86 -4.21 -3.74 -2.98
C VAL A 86 -4.62 -2.33 -2.57
N TYR A 87 -3.73 -1.36 -2.81
CA TYR A 87 -3.96 0.04 -2.49
C TYR A 87 -3.61 0.94 -3.66
N LEU A 88 -4.33 2.07 -3.76
CA LEU A 88 -4.05 3.12 -4.72
C LEU A 88 -4.30 4.50 -4.11
N HIS A 89 -3.31 5.36 -4.21
CA HIS A 89 -3.43 6.76 -3.86
C HIS A 89 -2.69 7.63 -4.90
N GLY A 90 -3.38 8.60 -5.48
CA GLY A 90 -2.82 9.40 -6.57
C GLY A 90 -1.74 10.40 -6.15
N LYS A 91 -1.72 10.83 -4.88
CA LYS A 91 -0.78 11.85 -4.41
C LYS A 91 -0.64 11.85 -2.89
N GLN A 92 0.52 11.42 -2.38
CA GLN A 92 0.90 11.39 -0.96
C GLN A 92 2.10 12.30 -0.71
N ASN A 93 2.20 12.88 0.47
CA ASN A 93 3.38 13.63 0.89
C ASN A 93 4.42 12.71 1.54
N LEU A 94 5.67 13.15 1.59
CA LEU A 94 6.75 12.34 2.16
C LEU A 94 6.46 11.83 3.58
N TRP A 95 5.91 12.67 4.45
CA TRP A 95 5.58 12.30 5.83
C TRP A 95 4.43 11.29 5.94
N ASP A 96 3.64 11.11 4.88
CA ASP A 96 2.58 10.12 4.82
C ASP A 96 3.12 8.71 4.52
N PHE A 97 4.19 8.59 3.72
CA PHE A 97 4.67 7.29 3.22
C PHE A 97 6.08 6.89 3.65
N ALA A 98 6.92 7.82 4.16
CA ALA A 98 8.33 7.53 4.39
C ALA A 98 8.58 6.37 5.37
N ALA A 99 7.84 6.29 6.47
CA ALA A 99 7.92 5.16 7.39
C ALA A 99 7.19 3.93 6.84
N GLY A 100 6.02 4.14 6.24
CA GLY A 100 5.16 3.08 5.73
C GLY A 100 5.78 2.28 4.59
N THR A 101 6.52 2.92 3.68
CA THR A 101 7.25 2.21 2.61
C THR A 101 8.25 1.21 3.17
N LEU A 102 9.03 1.59 4.18
CA LEU A 102 9.98 0.69 4.83
C LEU A 102 9.25 -0.45 5.55
N ILE A 103 8.17 -0.15 6.28
CA ILE A 103 7.41 -1.16 7.01
C ILE A 103 6.80 -2.19 6.04
N LEU A 104 6.21 -1.75 4.93
CA LEU A 104 5.66 -2.64 3.91
C LEU A 104 6.75 -3.49 3.24
N GLU A 105 7.87 -2.88 2.84
CA GLU A 105 8.99 -3.54 2.20
C GLU A 105 9.58 -4.64 3.10
N GLU A 106 9.83 -4.32 4.37
CA GLU A 106 10.37 -5.27 5.35
C GLU A 106 9.37 -6.37 5.74
N ALA A 107 8.06 -6.14 5.58
CA ALA A 107 7.04 -7.18 5.70
C ALA A 107 6.93 -8.08 4.47
N GLY A 108 7.55 -7.71 3.34
CA GLY A 108 7.51 -8.47 2.09
C GLY A 108 6.44 -8.02 1.09
N GLY A 109 5.81 -6.87 1.30
CA GLY A 109 4.87 -6.27 0.36
C GLY A 109 5.57 -5.58 -0.82
N VAL A 110 4.80 -5.24 -1.84
CA VAL A 110 5.29 -4.63 -3.08
C VAL A 110 4.66 -3.27 -3.28
N SER A 111 5.46 -2.29 -3.69
CA SER A 111 4.95 -0.95 -4.01
C SER A 111 5.72 -0.26 -5.11
N SER A 112 5.02 0.62 -5.84
CA SER A 112 5.59 1.59 -6.78
C SER A 112 4.73 2.85 -6.87
N THR A 113 5.19 3.84 -7.62
CA THR A 113 4.31 4.89 -8.14
C THR A 113 3.48 4.37 -9.33
N LEU A 114 2.52 5.16 -9.80
CA LEU A 114 1.77 4.87 -11.05
C LEU A 114 2.70 4.80 -12.28
N ASP A 115 3.88 5.45 -12.22
CA ASP A 115 4.88 5.41 -13.29
C ASP A 115 5.88 4.25 -13.13
N GLY A 116 5.67 3.36 -12.16
CA GLY A 116 6.55 2.21 -11.89
C GLY A 116 7.84 2.53 -11.12
N GLU A 117 7.99 3.77 -10.63
CA GLU A 117 9.16 4.21 -9.89
C GLU A 117 9.07 3.84 -8.39
N PRO A 118 10.18 3.75 -7.67
CA PRO A 118 10.15 3.63 -6.21
C PRO A 118 9.36 4.77 -5.58
N VAL A 119 8.45 4.47 -4.64
CA VAL A 119 7.68 5.52 -3.95
C VAL A 119 8.60 6.41 -3.13
N PHE A 120 9.48 5.83 -2.31
CA PHE A 120 10.50 6.57 -1.58
C PHE A 120 11.77 6.75 -2.43
N ASN A 121 12.08 7.99 -2.77
CA ASN A 121 13.26 8.37 -3.57
C ASN A 121 14.10 9.51 -2.94
N GLY A 122 13.80 9.85 -1.68
CA GLY A 122 14.48 10.96 -0.97
C GLY A 122 14.00 12.36 -1.35
N SER A 123 13.04 12.51 -2.28
CA SER A 123 12.45 13.79 -2.65
C SER A 123 11.33 14.20 -1.69
N LEU A 124 11.12 15.50 -1.52
CA LEU A 124 9.95 16.07 -0.82
C LEU A 124 8.71 16.17 -1.71
N GLU A 125 8.86 15.94 -3.01
CA GLU A 125 7.75 16.01 -3.96
C GLU A 125 6.69 14.94 -3.66
N PRO A 126 5.41 15.30 -3.71
CA PRO A 126 4.33 14.34 -3.52
C PRO A 126 4.34 13.25 -4.59
N ARG A 127 4.06 12.01 -4.20
CA ARG A 127 4.11 10.84 -5.08
C ARG A 127 2.82 10.04 -5.03
N SER A 128 2.49 9.36 -6.13
CA SER A 128 1.45 8.33 -6.12
C SER A 128 1.96 7.06 -5.45
N ALA A 129 1.04 6.19 -5.04
CA ALA A 129 1.37 4.89 -4.49
C ALA A 129 0.41 3.82 -5.00
N VAL A 130 0.98 2.74 -5.51
CA VAL A 130 0.35 1.46 -5.83
C VAL A 130 0.97 0.43 -4.92
N ILE A 131 0.16 -0.29 -4.15
CA ILE A 131 0.62 -1.29 -3.18
C ILE A 131 -0.10 -2.61 -3.43
N ALA A 132 0.58 -3.72 -3.17
CA ALA A 132 -0.02 -5.03 -3.01
C ALA A 132 0.71 -5.85 -1.94
N ILE A 133 0.00 -6.79 -1.32
CA ILE A 133 0.56 -7.67 -0.28
C ILE A 133 1.46 -8.78 -0.85
N ASN A 134 1.43 -9.03 -2.16
CA ASN A 134 2.34 -9.96 -2.85
C ASN A 134 2.55 -9.54 -4.32
N GLN A 135 3.57 -10.13 -4.96
CA GLN A 135 3.94 -9.80 -6.33
C GLN A 135 2.82 -10.14 -7.34
N ASN A 136 2.13 -11.27 -7.17
CA ASN A 136 1.06 -11.67 -8.10
C ASN A 136 -0.10 -10.66 -8.12
N LEU A 137 -0.55 -10.21 -6.95
CA LEU A 137 -1.58 -9.18 -6.85
C LEU A 137 -1.09 -7.81 -7.36
N TYR A 138 0.19 -7.50 -7.12
CA TYR A 138 0.80 -6.29 -7.66
C TYR A 138 0.76 -6.29 -9.19
N ASP A 139 1.19 -7.37 -9.84
CA ASP A 139 1.22 -7.48 -11.30
C ASP A 139 -0.19 -7.35 -11.90
N GLN A 140 -1.19 -7.97 -11.28
CA GLN A 140 -2.59 -7.84 -11.68
C GLN A 140 -3.09 -6.40 -11.52
N TRP A 141 -2.85 -5.80 -10.35
CA TRP A 141 -3.33 -4.47 -10.02
C TRP A 141 -2.64 -3.38 -10.86
N TYR A 142 -1.32 -3.40 -10.90
CA TYR A 142 -0.53 -2.46 -11.69
C TYR A 142 -0.83 -2.58 -13.19
N GLY A 143 -0.93 -3.81 -13.69
CA GLY A 143 -1.30 -4.08 -15.07
C GLY A 143 -2.70 -3.53 -15.42
N PHE A 144 -3.69 -3.70 -14.53
CA PHE A 144 -5.01 -3.10 -14.70
C PHE A 144 -4.94 -1.56 -14.70
N LEU A 145 -4.21 -0.95 -13.78
CA LEU A 145 -4.14 0.51 -13.67
C LEU A 145 -3.47 1.16 -14.89
N THR A 146 -2.47 0.51 -15.48
CA THR A 146 -1.63 1.05 -16.55
C THR A 146 -2.01 0.56 -17.96
N SER A 147 -2.94 -0.40 -18.10
CA SER A 147 -3.47 -0.77 -19.41
C SER A 147 -4.31 0.35 -20.02
N ASP A 148 -4.34 0.42 -21.34
CA ASP A 148 -5.17 1.35 -22.11
C ASP A 148 -6.68 1.06 -21.97
#